data_0f252e0825b0030ddc8d6e7c5e0684db
#
_entry.id   0f252e0825b0030ddc8d6e7c5e0684db
#
_cell.length_a   1.000
_cell.length_b   1.000
_cell.length_c   1.000
_cell.angle_alpha   90.00
_cell.angle_beta   90.00
_cell.angle_gamma   90.00
#
_symmetry.space_group_name_H-M   'P 1'
#
loop_
_entity.id
_entity.type
_entity.pdbx_description
1 polymer ?
#
loop_
_entity_poly.entity_id
_entity_poly.type
_entity_poly.pdbx_seq_one_letter_code
_entity_poly.pdbx_strand_id
1 'polypeptide(L)'
;MMLGIVATLPLTSFDDVNPTLTKPAPEPMVADWERAKAYTLEYLNAATDEVISFKPTSDIRSFGQQMLHIADANYMFGSAASGKAIPAAAGGLEESADKYATKEALTKAVMDSYDFVISALKDADKTKMGESIKIFNRFEMTRAVAFEKAFEHQTHHRGQTTIYLRLKGIKPPNEKLF
;
A
#
# COMPACT_ATOMS: atom_id res chain seq x y z
N MET A 1 -68.37 -28.29 2.08
CA MET A 1 -67.96 -26.88 2.13
C MET A 1 -66.77 -26.78 3.06
N MET A 2 -65.55 -26.82 2.51
CA MET A 2 -64.30 -26.66 3.32
C MET A 2 -63.80 -25.23 3.13
N LEU A 3 -63.81 -24.46 4.22
CA LEU A 3 -63.29 -23.10 4.26
C LEU A 3 -61.77 -23.20 4.41
N GLY A 4 -61.00 -22.82 3.40
CA GLY A 4 -59.56 -22.69 3.50
C GLY A 4 -59.19 -21.35 4.11
N ILE A 5 -58.46 -21.42 5.25
CA ILE A 5 -57.86 -20.25 5.92
C ILE A 5 -56.56 -19.95 5.19
N VAL A 6 -56.51 -18.82 4.48
CA VAL A 6 -55.28 -18.28 3.92
C VAL A 6 -54.58 -17.46 5.02
N ALA A 7 -53.52 -18.00 5.58
CA ALA A 7 -52.65 -17.27 6.51
C ALA A 7 -51.75 -16.33 5.68
N THR A 8 -51.99 -15.04 5.80
CA THR A 8 -51.06 -14.01 5.28
C THR A 8 -49.95 -13.81 6.29
N LEU A 9 -48.72 -14.24 5.94
CA LEU A 9 -47.51 -13.89 6.66
C LEU A 9 -47.20 -12.40 6.41
N PRO A 10 -46.87 -11.62 7.43
CA PRO A 10 -46.41 -10.26 7.24
C PRO A 10 -45.04 -10.26 6.58
N LEU A 11 -44.91 -9.57 5.42
CA LEU A 11 -43.60 -9.19 4.88
C LEU A 11 -42.96 -8.24 5.90
N THR A 12 -41.99 -8.75 6.64
CA THR A 12 -41.05 -7.87 7.37
C THR A 12 -40.18 -7.18 6.31
N SER A 13 -40.35 -5.86 6.17
CA SER A 13 -39.42 -5.03 5.42
C SER A 13 -38.03 -5.23 6.04
N PHE A 14 -37.12 -5.71 5.25
CA PHE A 14 -35.70 -5.57 5.58
C PHE A 14 -35.43 -4.07 5.54
N ASP A 15 -35.33 -3.45 6.73
CA ASP A 15 -34.76 -2.13 6.82
C ASP A 15 -33.40 -2.19 6.14
N ASP A 16 -33.20 -1.37 5.12
CA ASP A 16 -31.91 -1.14 4.48
C ASP A 16 -30.92 -0.72 5.57
N VAL A 17 -30.25 -1.69 6.16
CA VAL A 17 -29.04 -1.43 6.92
C VAL A 17 -28.01 -0.98 5.88
N ASN A 18 -28.04 0.32 5.58
CA ASN A 18 -26.95 0.97 4.90
C ASN A 18 -25.74 0.84 5.87
N PRO A 19 -24.80 -0.09 5.63
CA PRO A 19 -23.61 -0.09 6.41
C PRO A 19 -22.89 1.20 6.02
N THR A 20 -23.02 2.23 6.85
CA THR A 20 -22.03 3.28 6.89
C THR A 20 -20.72 2.56 7.10
N LEU A 21 -20.00 2.31 6.00
CA LEU A 21 -18.63 1.84 6.02
C LEU A 21 -17.85 2.91 6.78
N THR A 22 -17.84 2.79 8.10
CA THR A 22 -17.00 3.60 8.97
C THR A 22 -15.57 3.28 8.56
N LYS A 23 -14.96 4.18 7.78
CA LYS A 23 -13.57 4.03 7.40
C LYS A 23 -12.73 3.86 8.66
N PRO A 24 -11.76 2.93 8.65
CA PRO A 24 -10.93 2.70 9.81
C PRO A 24 -10.30 4.00 10.28
N ALA A 25 -10.29 4.20 11.59
CA ALA A 25 -9.59 5.30 12.22
C ALA A 25 -8.10 5.25 11.83
N PRO A 26 -7.37 6.37 11.79
CA PRO A 26 -5.95 6.40 11.43
C PRO A 26 -5.06 5.43 12.22
N GLU A 27 -5.40 5.10 13.45
CA GLU A 27 -4.62 4.23 14.34
C GLU A 27 -4.48 2.78 13.85
N PRO A 28 -5.56 2.08 13.42
CA PRO A 28 -5.42 0.76 12.80
C PRO A 28 -4.57 0.80 11.52
N MET A 29 -4.72 1.85 10.72
CA MET A 29 -3.94 2.01 9.49
C MET A 29 -2.45 2.24 9.78
N VAL A 30 -2.08 2.94 10.85
CA VAL A 30 -0.69 3.09 11.27
C VAL A 30 -0.08 1.74 11.62
N ALA A 31 -0.78 0.91 12.39
CA ALA A 31 -0.30 -0.44 12.74
C ALA A 31 -0.10 -1.31 11.50
N ASP A 32 -1.03 -1.24 10.54
CA ASP A 32 -0.89 -1.94 9.26
C ASP A 32 0.34 -1.49 8.46
N TRP A 33 0.62 -0.19 8.43
CA TRP A 33 1.80 0.34 7.77
C TRP A 33 3.10 -0.03 8.47
N GLU A 34 3.14 -0.05 9.81
CA GLU A 34 4.30 -0.51 10.60
C GLU A 34 4.58 -2.00 10.33
N ARG A 35 3.53 -2.83 10.29
CA ARG A 35 3.62 -4.25 9.89
C ARG A 35 4.10 -4.41 8.46
N ALA A 36 3.55 -3.64 7.51
CA ALA A 36 3.95 -3.67 6.11
C ALA A 36 5.41 -3.26 5.91
N LYS A 37 5.89 -2.23 6.65
CA LYS A 37 7.29 -1.81 6.68
C LYS A 37 8.20 -2.97 7.12
N ALA A 38 7.87 -3.60 8.26
CA ALA A 38 8.64 -4.73 8.79
C ALA A 38 8.66 -5.90 7.81
N TYR A 39 7.53 -6.21 7.18
CA TYR A 39 7.43 -7.27 6.19
C TYR A 39 8.23 -6.96 4.92
N THR A 40 8.21 -5.73 4.43
CA THR A 40 9.01 -5.31 3.28
C THR A 40 10.50 -5.35 3.58
N LEU A 41 10.91 -5.01 4.80
CA LEU A 41 12.30 -5.13 5.24
C LEU A 41 12.80 -6.59 5.16
N GLU A 42 11.94 -7.57 5.47
CA GLU A 42 12.32 -8.99 5.32
C GLU A 42 12.59 -9.37 3.86
N TYR A 43 11.80 -8.85 2.90
CA TYR A 43 12.06 -9.04 1.48
C TYR A 43 13.40 -8.44 1.04
N LEU A 44 13.70 -7.23 1.50
CA LEU A 44 14.97 -6.56 1.22
C LEU A 44 16.15 -7.33 1.84
N ASN A 45 15.99 -7.82 3.07
CA ASN A 45 17.02 -8.64 3.73
C ASN A 45 17.27 -9.97 3.02
N ALA A 46 16.22 -10.59 2.47
CA ALA A 46 16.36 -11.84 1.71
C ALA A 46 17.04 -11.65 0.35
N ALA A 47 16.94 -10.45 -0.25
CA ALA A 47 17.57 -10.18 -1.53
C ALA A 47 19.09 -10.09 -1.41
N THR A 48 19.81 -10.66 -2.39
CA THR A 48 21.24 -10.42 -2.63
C THR A 48 21.41 -9.32 -3.67
N ASP A 49 22.63 -8.81 -3.84
CA ASP A 49 22.91 -7.80 -4.89
C ASP A 49 22.57 -8.32 -6.29
N GLU A 50 22.77 -9.61 -6.53
CA GLU A 50 22.35 -10.27 -7.76
C GLU A 50 20.82 -10.24 -7.95
N VAL A 51 20.03 -10.40 -6.88
CA VAL A 51 18.57 -10.29 -6.93
C VAL A 51 18.15 -8.86 -7.19
N ILE A 52 18.80 -7.89 -6.57
CA ILE A 52 18.45 -6.46 -6.72
C ILE A 52 18.46 -6.03 -8.19
N SER A 53 19.46 -6.46 -8.95
CA SER A 53 19.59 -6.14 -10.38
C SER A 53 18.78 -7.08 -11.28
N PHE A 54 18.29 -8.20 -10.77
CA PHE A 54 17.64 -9.25 -11.58
C PHE A 54 16.31 -8.78 -12.17
N LYS A 55 16.16 -8.98 -13.48
CA LYS A 55 14.91 -8.86 -14.25
C LYS A 55 14.51 -10.24 -14.75
N PRO A 56 13.30 -10.75 -14.44
CA PRO A 56 12.82 -11.99 -15.02
C PRO A 56 12.71 -11.96 -16.56
N THR A 57 12.31 -10.82 -17.13
CA THR A 57 12.33 -10.53 -18.57
C THR A 57 12.79 -9.08 -18.80
N SER A 58 13.14 -8.72 -20.04
CA SER A 58 13.56 -7.35 -20.38
C SER A 58 12.49 -6.30 -20.13
N ASP A 59 11.21 -6.71 -20.21
CA ASP A 59 10.05 -5.80 -20.24
C ASP A 59 9.57 -5.41 -18.85
N ILE A 60 10.03 -6.11 -17.82
CA ILE A 60 9.60 -5.85 -16.45
C ILE A 60 10.72 -5.22 -15.62
N ARG A 61 10.31 -4.59 -14.51
CA ARG A 61 11.21 -4.00 -13.53
C ARG A 61 12.18 -5.02 -12.98
N SER A 62 13.37 -4.60 -12.56
CA SER A 62 14.19 -5.40 -11.65
C SER A 62 13.57 -5.45 -10.26
N PHE A 63 14.05 -6.34 -9.39
CA PHE A 63 13.66 -6.35 -7.98
C PHE A 63 13.87 -4.98 -7.32
N GLY A 64 15.03 -4.37 -7.52
CA GLY A 64 15.36 -3.05 -7.01
C GLY A 64 14.39 -1.99 -7.54
N GLN A 65 14.10 -2.00 -8.84
CA GLN A 65 13.14 -1.08 -9.44
C GLN A 65 11.72 -1.28 -8.89
N GLN A 66 11.27 -2.52 -8.61
CA GLN A 66 9.99 -2.77 -7.95
C GLN A 66 9.93 -2.14 -6.56
N MET A 67 11.01 -2.28 -5.78
CA MET A 67 11.09 -1.70 -4.44
C MET A 67 11.15 -0.18 -4.44
N LEU A 68 11.88 0.41 -5.39
CA LEU A 68 11.93 1.87 -5.56
C LEU A 68 10.60 2.44 -6.07
N HIS A 69 9.90 1.70 -6.92
CA HIS A 69 8.54 2.06 -7.35
C HIS A 69 7.55 2.11 -6.17
N ILE A 70 7.66 1.18 -5.22
CA ILE A 70 6.91 1.26 -3.95
C ILE A 70 7.27 2.55 -3.22
N ALA A 71 8.56 2.88 -3.13
CA ALA A 71 9.01 4.07 -2.41
C ALA A 71 8.50 5.37 -3.05
N ASP A 72 8.59 5.51 -4.37
CA ASP A 72 8.05 6.66 -5.11
C ASP A 72 6.53 6.80 -4.88
N ALA A 73 5.79 5.70 -4.96
CA ALA A 73 4.35 5.70 -4.71
C ALA A 73 4.01 6.06 -3.25
N ASN A 74 4.76 5.56 -2.28
CA ASN A 74 4.59 5.90 -0.87
C ASN A 74 4.72 7.41 -0.64
N TYR A 75 5.75 8.03 -1.20
CA TYR A 75 5.94 9.48 -1.12
C TYR A 75 4.80 10.24 -1.81
N MET A 76 4.44 9.85 -3.02
CA MET A 76 3.42 10.52 -3.80
C MET A 76 2.03 10.45 -3.14
N PHE A 77 1.57 9.24 -2.79
CA PHE A 77 0.26 9.07 -2.16
C PHE A 77 0.23 9.66 -0.74
N GLY A 78 1.29 9.43 0.05
CA GLY A 78 1.39 9.97 1.40
C GLY A 78 1.38 11.50 1.41
N SER A 79 2.08 12.14 0.48
CA SER A 79 2.06 13.59 0.29
C SER A 79 0.68 14.10 -0.13
N ALA A 80 0.08 13.49 -1.15
CA ALA A 80 -1.24 13.89 -1.63
C ALA A 80 -2.33 13.74 -0.55
N ALA A 81 -2.29 12.65 0.20
CA ALA A 81 -3.28 12.38 1.25
C ALA A 81 -3.13 13.30 2.47
N SER A 82 -1.91 13.61 2.90
CA SER A 82 -1.64 14.40 4.10
C SER A 82 -1.42 15.89 3.84
N GLY A 83 -1.00 16.26 2.64
CA GLY A 83 -0.48 17.59 2.33
C GLY A 83 0.99 17.81 2.75
N LYS A 84 1.65 16.77 3.30
CA LYS A 84 3.05 16.82 3.71
C LYS A 84 3.97 16.89 2.48
N ALA A 85 4.93 17.80 2.47
CA ALA A 85 5.86 17.93 1.36
C ALA A 85 6.75 16.69 1.22
N ILE A 86 6.96 16.24 -0.01
CA ILE A 86 7.92 15.17 -0.32
C ILE A 86 9.32 15.72 -0.06
N PRO A 87 10.20 14.96 0.67
CA PRO A 87 11.59 15.36 0.84
C PRO A 87 12.29 15.54 -0.51
N ALA A 88 13.14 16.56 -0.63
CA ALA A 88 13.79 16.91 -1.91
C ALA A 88 14.63 15.75 -2.53
N ALA A 89 15.13 14.84 -1.68
CA ALA A 89 15.89 13.67 -2.12
C ALA A 89 14.99 12.45 -2.52
N ALA A 90 13.68 12.59 -2.42
CA ALA A 90 12.72 11.49 -2.52
C ALA A 90 11.77 11.69 -3.72
N GLY A 91 12.29 11.72 -4.91
CA GLY A 91 11.50 11.77 -6.15
C GLY A 91 12.24 11.14 -7.30
N GLY A 92 11.56 10.33 -8.10
CA GLY A 92 12.18 9.63 -9.24
C GLY A 92 13.22 8.60 -8.81
N LEU A 93 12.98 7.91 -7.68
CA LEU A 93 13.89 6.89 -7.16
C LEU A 93 14.05 5.73 -8.14
N GLU A 94 12.92 5.29 -8.73
CA GLU A 94 12.91 4.22 -9.73
C GLU A 94 13.72 4.61 -10.98
N GLU A 95 13.60 5.84 -11.46
CA GLU A 95 14.35 6.36 -12.60
C GLU A 95 15.85 6.46 -12.32
N SER A 96 16.22 6.62 -11.05
CA SER A 96 17.60 6.69 -10.56
C SER A 96 18.09 5.38 -9.94
N ALA A 97 17.56 4.22 -10.35
CA ALA A 97 17.80 2.92 -9.71
C ALA A 97 19.28 2.56 -9.58
N ASP A 98 20.14 3.02 -10.48
CA ASP A 98 21.59 2.78 -10.43
C ASP A 98 22.25 3.36 -9.17
N LYS A 99 21.68 4.43 -8.58
CA LYS A 99 22.16 5.00 -7.31
C LYS A 99 21.84 4.14 -6.10
N TYR A 100 20.93 3.18 -6.26
CA TYR A 100 20.41 2.30 -5.22
C TYR A 100 20.73 0.82 -5.51
N ALA A 101 21.82 0.56 -6.20
CA ALA A 101 22.21 -0.78 -6.62
C ALA A 101 22.73 -1.65 -5.47
N THR A 102 23.08 -1.07 -4.32
CA THR A 102 23.49 -1.82 -3.12
C THR A 102 22.30 -2.07 -2.20
N LYS A 103 22.34 -3.18 -1.47
CA LYS A 103 21.31 -3.53 -0.49
C LYS A 103 21.07 -2.40 0.53
N GLU A 104 22.13 -1.79 1.03
CA GLU A 104 22.07 -0.72 2.04
C GLU A 104 21.34 0.51 1.48
N ALA A 105 21.74 0.99 0.30
CA ALA A 105 21.14 2.16 -0.32
C ALA A 105 19.67 1.92 -0.66
N LEU A 106 19.36 0.75 -1.26
CA LEU A 106 17.99 0.36 -1.58
C LEU A 106 17.12 0.26 -0.32
N THR A 107 17.61 -0.45 0.70
CA THR A 107 16.88 -0.63 1.96
C THR A 107 16.59 0.71 2.61
N LYS A 108 17.59 1.60 2.68
CA LYS A 108 17.39 2.92 3.26
C LYS A 108 16.32 3.71 2.51
N ALA A 109 16.39 3.79 1.20
CA ALA A 109 15.43 4.55 0.39
C ALA A 109 13.99 4.03 0.56
N VAL A 110 13.82 2.72 0.56
CA VAL A 110 12.50 2.10 0.74
C VAL A 110 11.99 2.32 2.16
N MET A 111 12.79 2.08 3.19
CA MET A 111 12.36 2.25 4.58
C MET A 111 12.03 3.70 4.91
N ASP A 112 12.80 4.66 4.42
CA ASP A 112 12.50 6.09 4.59
C ASP A 112 11.11 6.45 4.00
N SER A 113 10.71 5.83 2.89
CA SER A 113 9.39 6.07 2.29
C SER A 113 8.23 5.54 3.15
N TYR A 114 8.41 4.40 3.81
CA TYR A 114 7.45 3.89 4.79
C TYR A 114 7.35 4.80 6.01
N ASP A 115 8.50 5.28 6.53
CA ASP A 115 8.53 6.22 7.65
C ASP A 115 7.81 7.53 7.31
N PHE A 116 7.93 7.98 6.06
CA PHE A 116 7.21 9.15 5.58
C PHE A 116 5.69 8.93 5.65
N VAL A 117 5.16 7.83 5.14
CA VAL A 117 3.71 7.54 5.17
C VAL A 117 3.22 7.35 6.61
N ILE A 118 3.97 6.61 7.44
CA ILE A 118 3.62 6.40 8.84
C ILE A 118 3.55 7.74 9.59
N SER A 119 4.54 8.61 9.39
CA SER A 119 4.51 9.96 9.96
C SER A 119 3.34 10.78 9.41
N ALA A 120 3.08 10.72 8.11
CA ALA A 120 1.97 11.42 7.48
C ALA A 120 0.61 10.99 8.05
N LEU A 121 0.43 9.70 8.34
CA LEU A 121 -0.76 9.15 8.97
C LEU A 121 -0.91 9.59 10.43
N LYS A 122 0.19 9.57 11.21
CA LYS A 122 0.19 9.99 12.62
C LYS A 122 -0.13 11.48 12.77
N ASP A 123 0.38 12.30 11.84
CA ASP A 123 0.22 13.76 11.82
C ASP A 123 -1.11 14.20 11.15
N ALA A 124 -1.84 13.27 10.51
CA ALA A 124 -3.04 13.61 9.73
C ALA A 124 -4.18 14.16 10.59
N ASP A 125 -4.77 15.26 10.14
CA ASP A 125 -5.98 15.82 10.73
C ASP A 125 -7.16 14.89 10.44
N LYS A 126 -7.64 14.20 11.50
CA LYS A 126 -8.75 13.24 11.40
C LYS A 126 -10.03 13.87 10.83
N THR A 127 -10.26 15.17 11.05
CA THR A 127 -11.44 15.87 10.55
C THR A 127 -11.41 16.08 9.05
N LYS A 128 -10.22 16.06 8.43
CA LYS A 128 -10.01 16.27 6.99
C LYS A 128 -9.93 14.98 6.18
N MET A 129 -9.98 13.82 6.81
CA MET A 129 -9.83 12.55 6.09
C MET A 129 -10.93 12.30 5.04
N GLY A 130 -12.10 12.94 5.19
CA GLY A 130 -13.19 12.91 4.22
C GLY A 130 -13.08 13.92 3.07
N GLU A 131 -12.12 14.86 3.12
CA GLU A 131 -11.95 15.86 2.05
C GLU A 131 -11.55 15.20 0.74
N SER A 132 -12.17 15.64 -0.37
CA SER A 132 -11.82 15.20 -1.72
C SER A 132 -10.51 15.83 -2.16
N ILE A 133 -9.63 15.01 -2.71
CA ILE A 133 -8.38 15.42 -3.35
C ILE A 133 -8.28 14.82 -4.75
N LYS A 134 -7.42 15.38 -5.57
CA LYS A 134 -7.19 14.90 -6.94
C LYS A 134 -5.77 14.38 -7.09
N ILE A 135 -5.64 13.11 -7.41
CA ILE A 135 -4.34 12.46 -7.66
C ILE A 135 -4.08 12.38 -9.17
N PHE A 136 -2.86 12.68 -9.59
CA PHE A 136 -2.45 12.74 -11.01
C PHE A 136 -3.32 13.71 -11.85
N ASN A 137 -3.92 14.73 -11.25
CA ASN A 137 -4.89 15.61 -11.91
C ASN A 137 -6.07 14.87 -12.59
N ARG A 138 -6.30 13.61 -12.26
CA ARG A 138 -7.24 12.73 -12.95
C ARG A 138 -8.19 11.99 -12.00
N PHE A 139 -7.69 11.45 -10.91
CA PHE A 139 -8.47 10.59 -10.03
C PHE A 139 -8.90 11.36 -8.78
N GLU A 140 -10.21 11.50 -8.61
CA GLU A 140 -10.80 12.14 -7.46
C GLU A 140 -11.14 11.11 -6.39
N MET A 141 -10.68 11.35 -5.16
CA MET A 141 -10.90 10.48 -4.02
C MET A 141 -10.72 11.22 -2.71
N THR A 142 -11.18 10.66 -1.60
CA THR A 142 -10.91 11.25 -0.28
C THR A 142 -9.47 10.99 0.17
N ARG A 143 -8.96 11.81 1.09
CA ARG A 143 -7.63 11.62 1.71
C ARG A 143 -7.48 10.22 2.33
N ALA A 144 -8.53 9.75 3.01
CA ALA A 144 -8.54 8.38 3.55
C ALA A 144 -8.37 7.33 2.46
N VAL A 145 -9.12 7.43 1.37
CA VAL A 145 -9.00 6.50 0.22
C VAL A 145 -7.61 6.57 -0.40
N ALA A 146 -6.97 7.73 -0.43
CA ALA A 146 -5.61 7.84 -0.96
C ALA A 146 -4.60 7.04 -0.14
N PHE A 147 -4.70 7.04 1.20
CA PHE A 147 -3.88 6.18 2.05
C PHE A 147 -4.19 4.69 1.85
N GLU A 148 -5.47 4.30 1.68
CA GLU A 148 -5.87 2.94 1.36
C GLU A 148 -5.27 2.48 0.02
N LYS A 149 -5.30 3.34 -1.01
CA LYS A 149 -4.68 3.06 -2.31
C LYS A 149 -3.16 2.94 -2.25
N ALA A 150 -2.51 3.74 -1.43
CA ALA A 150 -1.08 3.57 -1.15
C ALA A 150 -0.78 2.20 -0.53
N PHE A 151 -1.60 1.75 0.42
CA PHE A 151 -1.43 0.46 1.07
C PHE A 151 -1.68 -0.71 0.11
N GLU A 152 -2.72 -0.63 -0.72
CA GLU A 152 -2.99 -1.61 -1.78
C GLU A 152 -1.83 -1.69 -2.77
N HIS A 153 -1.31 -0.54 -3.20
CA HIS A 153 -0.21 -0.44 -4.17
C HIS A 153 1.08 -1.10 -3.65
N GLN A 154 1.52 -0.78 -2.41
CA GLN A 154 2.71 -1.39 -1.85
C GLN A 154 2.55 -2.90 -1.67
N THR A 155 1.37 -3.38 -1.28
CA THR A 155 1.08 -4.81 -1.15
C THR A 155 1.17 -5.52 -2.49
N HIS A 156 0.61 -4.92 -3.56
CA HIS A 156 0.68 -5.45 -4.91
C HIS A 156 2.13 -5.61 -5.40
N HIS A 157 2.94 -4.56 -5.33
CA HIS A 157 4.31 -4.59 -5.82
C HIS A 157 5.25 -5.44 -4.95
N ARG A 158 5.09 -5.42 -3.63
CA ARG A 158 5.82 -6.36 -2.75
C ARG A 158 5.50 -7.81 -3.10
N GLY A 159 4.22 -8.14 -3.31
CA GLY A 159 3.80 -9.48 -3.72
C GLY A 159 4.46 -9.95 -5.02
N GLN A 160 4.64 -9.06 -6.00
CA GLN A 160 5.36 -9.38 -7.23
C GLN A 160 6.80 -9.82 -6.94
N THR A 161 7.52 -9.18 -6.02
CA THR A 161 8.92 -9.50 -5.72
C THR A 161 9.13 -10.90 -5.13
N THR A 162 8.09 -11.56 -4.65
CA THR A 162 8.09 -12.97 -4.25
C THR A 162 8.60 -13.88 -5.38
N ILE A 163 8.17 -13.60 -6.62
CA ILE A 163 8.56 -14.40 -7.80
C ILE A 163 10.05 -14.22 -8.11
N TYR A 164 10.58 -12.99 -7.95
CA TYR A 164 12.00 -12.72 -8.18
C TYR A 164 12.91 -13.52 -7.25
N LEU A 165 12.58 -13.57 -5.94
CA LEU A 165 13.30 -14.37 -4.97
C LEU A 165 13.26 -15.86 -5.35
N ARG A 166 12.07 -16.40 -5.69
CA ARG A 166 11.90 -17.80 -6.07
C ARG A 166 12.68 -18.17 -7.33
N LEU A 167 12.69 -17.31 -8.35
CA LEU A 167 13.46 -17.54 -9.58
C LEU A 167 14.97 -17.56 -9.33
N LYS A 168 15.43 -16.96 -8.24
CA LYS A 168 16.82 -17.00 -7.78
C LYS A 168 17.06 -18.06 -6.69
N GLY A 169 16.13 -19.00 -6.49
CA GLY A 169 16.27 -20.08 -5.51
C GLY A 169 16.17 -19.64 -4.05
N ILE A 170 15.75 -18.41 -3.78
CA ILE A 170 15.62 -17.86 -2.43
C ILE A 170 14.19 -18.06 -1.94
N LYS A 171 14.05 -18.61 -0.73
CA LYS A 171 12.76 -18.72 -0.05
C LYS A 171 12.29 -17.33 0.37
N PRO A 172 11.12 -16.84 -0.10
CA PRO A 172 10.57 -15.58 0.35
C PRO A 172 10.21 -15.62 1.84
N PRO A 173 10.10 -14.46 2.50
CA PRO A 173 9.55 -14.37 3.84
C PRO A 173 8.16 -15.00 3.95
N ASN A 174 7.82 -15.49 5.14
CA ASN A 174 6.46 -15.97 5.41
C ASN A 174 5.48 -14.80 5.36
N GLU A 175 4.24 -15.11 4.96
CA GLU A 175 3.18 -14.11 4.91
C GLU A 175 2.90 -13.51 6.29
N LYS A 176 2.65 -12.19 6.33
CA LYS A 176 2.33 -11.42 7.53
C LYS A 176 1.12 -10.53 7.26
N LEU A 177 -0.07 -11.08 7.53
CA LEU A 177 -1.33 -10.34 7.38
C LEU A 177 -1.82 -9.73 8.70
N PHE A 178 -1.36 -10.30 9.83
CA PHE A 178 -1.78 -9.91 11.18
C PHE A 178 -0.58 -9.61 12.06
#